data_21f9d6f97ac35f7f0d35f20f2f410968
#
_entry.id   21f9d6f97ac35f7f0d35f20f2f410968
#
_cell.length_a   1.000
_cell.length_b   1.000
_cell.length_c   1.000
_cell.angle_alpha   90.00
_cell.angle_beta   90.00
_cell.angle_gamma   90.00
#
_symmetry.space_group_name_H-M   'P 1'
#
loop_
_entity.id
_entity.type
_entity.pdbx_description
1 polymer ?
#
loop_
_entity_poly.entity_id
_entity_poly.type
_entity_poly.pdbx_seq_one_letter_code
_entity_poly.pdbx_strand_id
1 'polypeptide(L)'
;MGIVARALTLMMLSPGMVAQVLAAESFCTRSQGAGIPARSATALTGSDLAGRLGGLNEDAREELIRSELLAGNIPEFLRRLRPVELQSNLPNSETTRIVLCVMPDYLALGTDRDYVLIPMRLQTALAVAARYGFTLPTPAMVDAIYAQSAIHLAPQPLPASPAMRSTAYYLNHDALVRSQRIDADAVPGVLISGDKKDLVLTSRLWKNLERVAIYGWHTLDGHPIQPLSTVHGWHYVDYSHGVRLVSTQILINDKPEDLFAALRNSMSASLLSYEGEIAGVSDLIGRLAETHAERLSALVR
;
A
#
# COMPACT_ATOMS: atom_id res chain seq x y z
N MET A 1 -0.14 39.91 -25.83
CA MET A 1 0.12 39.62 -24.39
C MET A 1 -1.21 39.70 -23.66
N GLY A 2 -1.86 38.58 -23.45
CA GLY A 2 -3.12 38.48 -22.72
C GLY A 2 -2.89 37.54 -21.54
N ILE A 3 -2.90 38.10 -20.32
CA ILE A 3 -2.81 37.36 -19.06
C ILE A 3 -4.19 36.75 -18.80
N VAL A 4 -4.32 35.43 -18.98
CA VAL A 4 -5.51 34.70 -18.57
C VAL A 4 -5.38 34.44 -17.05
N ALA A 5 -6.05 35.26 -16.25
CA ALA A 5 -6.22 35.04 -14.83
C ALA A 5 -7.09 33.78 -14.62
N ARG A 6 -6.50 32.68 -14.19
CA ARG A 6 -7.24 31.52 -13.67
C ARG A 6 -7.84 31.92 -12.33
N ALA A 7 -9.15 32.12 -12.31
CA ALA A 7 -9.90 32.27 -11.07
C ALA A 7 -9.84 30.96 -10.28
N LEU A 8 -9.12 30.95 -9.16
CA LEU A 8 -9.14 29.89 -8.17
C LEU A 8 -10.48 29.97 -7.43
N THR A 9 -11.44 29.14 -7.81
CA THR A 9 -12.70 29.00 -7.06
C THR A 9 -12.41 28.26 -5.76
N LEU A 10 -12.24 29.01 -4.68
CA LEU A 10 -12.13 28.45 -3.34
C LEU A 10 -13.51 27.89 -2.96
N MET A 11 -13.73 26.59 -3.11
CA MET A 11 -14.91 25.93 -2.56
C MET A 11 -14.81 26.00 -1.04
N MET A 12 -15.63 26.85 -0.41
CA MET A 12 -15.77 26.89 1.03
C MET A 12 -16.49 25.60 1.48
N LEU A 13 -15.77 24.71 2.13
CA LEU A 13 -16.35 23.54 2.78
C LEU A 13 -17.34 23.99 3.86
N SER A 14 -18.48 23.32 3.98
CA SER A 14 -19.41 23.57 5.08
C SER A 14 -18.74 23.26 6.42
N PRO A 15 -19.16 23.91 7.53
CA PRO A 15 -18.59 23.62 8.86
C PRO A 15 -18.67 22.14 9.25
N GLY A 16 -19.72 21.43 8.84
CA GLY A 16 -19.88 20.01 9.06
C GLY A 16 -18.82 19.18 8.31
N MET A 17 -18.53 19.50 7.05
CA MET A 17 -17.49 18.82 6.27
C MET A 17 -16.08 19.06 6.86
N VAL A 18 -15.80 20.28 7.32
CA VAL A 18 -14.53 20.58 8.00
C VAL A 18 -14.37 19.73 9.26
N ALA A 19 -15.43 19.62 10.06
CA ALA A 19 -15.41 18.80 11.27
C ALA A 19 -15.15 17.31 10.96
N GLN A 20 -15.76 16.77 9.91
CA GLN A 20 -15.56 15.38 9.47
C GLN A 20 -14.12 15.12 8.97
N VAL A 21 -13.55 16.04 8.20
CA VAL A 21 -12.16 15.92 7.74
C VAL A 21 -11.20 15.94 8.93
N LEU A 22 -11.39 16.86 9.89
CA LEU A 22 -10.55 16.92 11.09
C LEU A 22 -10.71 15.68 11.98
N ALA A 23 -11.90 15.11 12.07
CA ALA A 23 -12.15 13.86 12.80
C ALA A 23 -11.43 12.67 12.15
N ALA A 24 -11.48 12.54 10.82
CA ALA A 24 -10.79 11.52 10.05
C ALA A 24 -9.26 11.62 10.20
N GLU A 25 -8.69 12.82 10.04
CA GLU A 25 -7.26 13.08 10.26
C GLU A 25 -6.84 12.75 11.71
N SER A 26 -7.63 13.17 12.69
CA SER A 26 -7.37 12.88 14.11
C SER A 26 -7.45 11.38 14.40
N PHE A 27 -8.38 10.65 13.79
CA PHE A 27 -8.49 9.20 13.93
C PHE A 27 -7.27 8.50 13.34
N CYS A 28 -6.90 8.80 12.10
CA CYS A 28 -5.74 8.21 11.44
C CYS A 28 -4.43 8.56 12.15
N THR A 29 -4.33 9.77 12.73
CA THR A 29 -3.17 10.16 13.54
C THR A 29 -3.06 9.33 14.81
N ARG A 30 -4.16 9.01 15.49
CA ARG A 30 -4.15 8.11 16.67
C ARG A 30 -3.87 6.64 16.29
N SER A 31 -4.32 6.21 15.12
CA SER A 31 -4.08 4.89 14.55
C SER A 31 -2.66 4.76 13.97
N GLN A 32 -1.87 5.84 14.02
CA GLN A 32 -0.51 5.87 13.50
C GLN A 32 0.25 4.66 14.00
N GLY A 33 0.75 3.83 13.08
CA GLY A 33 1.80 2.84 13.23
C GLY A 33 2.21 2.44 14.65
N ALA A 34 1.26 2.48 15.60
CA ALA A 34 1.51 2.27 17.03
C ALA A 34 2.16 0.91 17.31
N GLY A 35 2.04 -0.02 16.35
CA GLY A 35 2.74 -1.30 16.39
C GLY A 35 4.14 -1.28 15.79
N ILE A 36 4.52 -0.24 15.01
CA ILE A 36 5.83 -0.18 14.35
C ILE A 36 6.88 0.33 15.34
N PRO A 37 7.93 -0.44 15.69
CA PRO A 37 8.97 0.00 16.60
C PRO A 37 9.65 1.27 16.09
N ALA A 38 10.10 2.15 16.98
CA ALA A 38 10.92 3.28 16.58
C ALA A 38 12.15 2.79 15.81
N ARG A 39 12.48 3.47 14.71
CA ARG A 39 13.65 3.13 13.93
C ARG A 39 14.92 3.29 14.79
N SER A 40 15.75 2.26 14.83
CA SER A 40 17.05 2.35 15.51
C SER A 40 17.94 3.41 14.84
N ALA A 41 18.69 4.15 15.65
CA ALA A 41 19.68 5.10 15.14
C ALA A 41 20.81 4.43 14.33
N THR A 42 21.05 3.14 14.57
CA THR A 42 22.07 2.32 13.89
C THR A 42 21.49 1.48 12.73
N ALA A 43 20.17 1.58 12.45
CA ALA A 43 19.57 0.88 11.32
C ALA A 43 20.12 1.42 10.00
N LEU A 44 20.13 0.56 8.99
CA LEU A 44 20.67 0.89 7.66
C LEU A 44 19.91 2.04 7.01
N THR A 45 20.62 2.95 6.35
CA THR A 45 20.00 3.94 5.46
C THR A 45 19.57 3.28 4.14
N GLY A 46 18.85 4.00 3.30
CA GLY A 46 18.49 3.51 1.96
C GLY A 46 19.69 3.16 1.11
N SER A 47 20.71 4.02 1.13
CA SER A 47 21.98 3.82 0.40
C SER A 47 22.77 2.61 0.93
N ASP A 48 22.84 2.42 2.25
CA ASP A 48 23.47 1.24 2.86
C ASP A 48 22.76 -0.05 2.45
N LEU A 49 21.43 -0.04 2.46
CA LEU A 49 20.59 -1.16 2.02
C LEU A 49 20.82 -1.48 0.55
N ALA A 50 20.81 -0.48 -0.33
CA ALA A 50 21.06 -0.67 -1.75
C ALA A 50 22.40 -1.37 -1.99
N GLY A 51 23.45 -0.97 -1.27
CA GLY A 51 24.77 -1.60 -1.33
C GLY A 51 24.76 -3.07 -0.87
N ARG A 52 24.06 -3.37 0.22
CA ARG A 52 23.96 -4.75 0.74
C ARG A 52 23.11 -5.66 -0.14
N LEU A 53 21.99 -5.16 -0.66
CA LEU A 53 21.07 -5.93 -1.50
C LEU A 53 21.72 -6.39 -2.82
N GLY A 54 22.67 -5.60 -3.36
CA GLY A 54 23.28 -5.85 -4.66
C GLY A 54 24.02 -7.18 -4.80
N GLY A 55 24.56 -7.72 -3.69
CA GLY A 55 25.30 -8.98 -3.68
C GLY A 55 24.48 -10.21 -3.28
N LEU A 56 23.17 -10.05 -2.99
CA LEU A 56 22.34 -11.13 -2.48
C LEU A 56 21.53 -11.82 -3.58
N ASN A 57 21.33 -13.13 -3.44
CA ASN A 57 20.31 -13.85 -4.20
C ASN A 57 18.90 -13.44 -3.72
N GLU A 58 17.86 -13.89 -4.44
CA GLU A 58 16.48 -13.48 -4.17
C GLU A 58 16.00 -13.83 -2.75
N ASP A 59 16.37 -14.99 -2.22
CA ASP A 59 15.92 -15.43 -0.89
C ASP A 59 16.66 -14.68 0.23
N ALA A 60 17.95 -14.50 0.12
CA ALA A 60 18.74 -13.74 1.08
C ALA A 60 18.35 -12.25 1.08
N ARG A 61 18.02 -11.71 -0.11
CA ARG A 61 17.48 -10.36 -0.26
C ARG A 61 16.15 -10.21 0.46
N GLU A 62 15.23 -11.17 0.24
CA GLU A 62 13.91 -11.17 0.86
C GLU A 62 13.99 -11.24 2.39
N GLU A 63 14.90 -12.08 2.93
CA GLU A 63 15.09 -12.19 4.37
C GLU A 63 15.67 -10.91 4.98
N LEU A 64 16.62 -10.25 4.29
CA LEU A 64 17.12 -8.94 4.73
C LEU A 64 16.00 -7.90 4.75
N ILE A 65 15.20 -7.81 3.68
CA ILE A 65 14.04 -6.90 3.62
C ILE A 65 13.08 -7.17 4.77
N ARG A 66 12.73 -8.42 4.99
CA ARG A 66 11.82 -8.84 6.05
C ARG A 66 12.36 -8.48 7.44
N SER A 67 13.61 -8.79 7.71
CA SER A 67 14.23 -8.50 9.02
C SER A 67 14.29 -7.00 9.31
N GLU A 68 14.69 -6.18 8.33
CA GLU A 68 14.75 -4.72 8.47
C GLU A 68 13.35 -4.11 8.69
N LEU A 69 12.35 -4.55 7.92
CA LEU A 69 10.96 -4.09 8.12
C LEU A 69 10.44 -4.47 9.51
N LEU A 70 10.65 -5.71 9.96
CA LEU A 70 10.22 -6.19 11.28
C LEU A 70 11.00 -5.55 12.44
N ALA A 71 12.20 -5.04 12.19
CA ALA A 71 12.95 -4.22 13.13
C ALA A 71 12.49 -2.74 13.16
N GLY A 72 11.54 -2.35 12.31
CA GLY A 72 11.04 -0.99 12.22
C GLY A 72 11.93 -0.03 11.44
N ASN A 73 12.84 -0.53 10.57
CA ASN A 73 13.64 0.32 9.69
C ASN A 73 12.77 0.90 8.56
N ILE A 74 11.74 1.64 8.95
CA ILE A 74 10.72 2.24 8.08
C ILE A 74 10.81 3.77 8.25
N PRO A 75 10.85 4.56 7.16
CA PRO A 75 10.83 6.02 7.23
C PRO A 75 9.69 6.54 8.12
N GLU A 76 9.95 7.61 8.85
CA GLU A 76 8.99 8.17 9.81
C GLU A 76 7.74 8.72 9.12
N PHE A 77 7.88 9.26 7.90
CA PHE A 77 6.73 9.77 7.15
C PHE A 77 5.69 8.69 6.82
N LEU A 78 6.10 7.41 6.65
CA LEU A 78 5.18 6.30 6.39
C LEU A 78 4.30 5.94 7.59
N ARG A 79 4.72 6.32 8.79
CA ARG A 79 3.96 6.09 10.03
C ARG A 79 2.79 7.05 10.19
N ARG A 80 2.80 8.17 9.45
CA ARG A 80 1.75 9.20 9.48
C ARG A 80 0.66 8.87 8.48
N LEU A 81 -0.29 8.04 8.91
CA LEU A 81 -1.37 7.56 8.07
C LEU A 81 -2.25 8.70 7.54
N ARG A 82 -2.78 8.52 6.34
CA ARG A 82 -3.68 9.45 5.68
C ARG A 82 -5.09 8.87 5.57
N PRO A 83 -6.13 9.69 5.84
CA PRO A 83 -7.49 9.25 5.60
C PRO A 83 -7.79 9.15 4.10
N VAL A 84 -8.51 8.09 3.73
CA VAL A 84 -9.09 7.89 2.41
C VAL A 84 -10.55 7.51 2.62
N GLU A 85 -11.46 8.27 2.01
CA GLU A 85 -12.90 8.14 2.22
C GLU A 85 -13.56 7.38 1.06
N LEU A 86 -14.47 6.47 1.42
CA LEU A 86 -15.38 5.83 0.48
C LEU A 86 -16.81 6.12 0.93
N GLN A 87 -17.70 6.41 -0.02
CA GLN A 87 -19.09 6.72 0.27
C GLN A 87 -20.05 6.01 -0.69
N SER A 88 -21.16 5.53 -0.15
CA SER A 88 -22.27 5.08 -0.98
C SER A 88 -23.14 6.28 -1.38
N ASN A 89 -23.41 6.41 -2.67
CA ASN A 89 -24.28 7.44 -3.23
C ASN A 89 -25.58 6.80 -3.78
N LEU A 90 -26.10 5.75 -3.14
CA LEU A 90 -27.31 5.10 -3.59
C LEU A 90 -28.54 5.98 -3.32
N PRO A 91 -29.39 6.26 -4.33
CA PRO A 91 -30.63 7.01 -4.13
C PRO A 91 -31.51 6.31 -3.09
N ASN A 92 -32.07 7.06 -2.16
CA ASN A 92 -33.01 6.59 -1.13
C ASN A 92 -32.44 5.64 -0.05
N SER A 93 -31.12 5.52 0.10
CA SER A 93 -30.50 4.82 1.22
C SER A 93 -29.73 5.79 2.13
N GLU A 94 -29.56 5.42 3.40
CA GLU A 94 -28.63 6.15 4.26
C GLU A 94 -27.22 6.09 3.66
N THR A 95 -26.56 7.24 3.58
CA THR A 95 -25.19 7.33 3.09
C THR A 95 -24.26 6.59 4.05
N THR A 96 -23.63 5.54 3.59
CA THR A 96 -22.54 4.90 4.33
C THR A 96 -21.24 5.57 3.98
N ARG A 97 -20.54 6.09 4.98
CA ARG A 97 -19.22 6.70 4.85
C ARG A 97 -18.19 5.82 5.56
N ILE A 98 -17.13 5.44 4.85
CA ILE A 98 -16.01 4.66 5.39
C ILE A 98 -14.75 5.51 5.30
N VAL A 99 -13.96 5.57 6.37
CA VAL A 99 -12.64 6.20 6.38
C VAL A 99 -11.60 5.13 6.63
N LEU A 100 -10.74 4.92 5.64
CA LEU A 100 -9.54 4.10 5.74
C LEU A 100 -8.38 4.96 6.23
N CYS A 101 -7.49 4.40 7.04
CA CYS A 101 -6.21 5.02 7.37
C CYS A 101 -5.10 4.27 6.62
N VAL A 102 -4.47 4.93 5.66
CA VAL A 102 -3.51 4.30 4.76
C VAL A 102 -2.11 4.92 4.90
N MET A 103 -1.07 4.14 4.67
CA MET A 103 0.27 4.71 4.53
C MET A 103 0.29 5.71 3.36
N PRO A 104 0.96 6.86 3.51
CA PRO A 104 0.97 7.89 2.46
C PRO A 104 1.66 7.43 1.18
N ASP A 105 2.47 6.38 1.27
CA ASP A 105 3.27 5.84 0.19
C ASP A 105 3.48 4.33 0.35
N TYR A 106 4.14 3.70 -0.62
CA TYR A 106 4.55 2.30 -0.55
C TYR A 106 5.64 2.08 0.50
N LEU A 107 5.70 0.87 1.08
CA LEU A 107 6.74 0.49 2.03
C LEU A 107 8.12 0.74 1.46
N ALA A 108 8.93 1.35 2.29
CA ALA A 108 10.31 1.69 2.01
C ALA A 108 11.17 1.34 3.22
N LEU A 109 12.46 1.16 3.00
CA LEU A 109 13.46 0.94 4.02
C LEU A 109 14.43 2.11 4.09
N GLY A 110 14.78 2.57 5.29
CA GLY A 110 15.73 3.66 5.50
C GLY A 110 15.20 4.81 6.34
N THR A 111 15.65 6.02 6.05
CA THR A 111 15.28 7.26 6.74
C THR A 111 14.36 8.11 5.88
N ASP A 112 13.76 9.17 6.42
CA ASP A 112 12.95 10.13 5.63
C ASP A 112 13.73 10.81 4.49
N ARG A 113 15.05 10.88 4.59
CA ARG A 113 15.92 11.54 3.60
C ARG A 113 16.62 10.57 2.66
N ASP A 114 16.84 9.35 3.14
CA ASP A 114 17.56 8.31 2.41
C ASP A 114 16.85 6.96 2.62
N TYR A 115 15.94 6.64 1.71
CA TYR A 115 15.16 5.42 1.71
C TYR A 115 15.10 4.82 0.29
N VAL A 116 14.74 3.55 0.22
CA VAL A 116 14.48 2.80 -1.01
C VAL A 116 13.09 2.21 -0.94
N LEU A 117 12.26 2.50 -1.94
CA LEU A 117 11.00 1.80 -2.16
C LEU A 117 11.31 0.34 -2.48
N ILE A 118 10.81 -0.58 -1.67
CA ILE A 118 11.27 -1.94 -1.75
C ILE A 118 10.15 -2.91 -2.16
N PRO A 119 10.24 -3.53 -3.35
CA PRO A 119 9.41 -4.67 -3.71
C PRO A 119 9.71 -5.85 -2.79
N MET A 120 8.65 -6.58 -2.39
CA MET A 120 8.77 -7.76 -1.53
C MET A 120 7.72 -8.80 -1.88
N ARG A 121 7.96 -10.03 -1.44
CA ARG A 121 7.01 -11.14 -1.61
C ARG A 121 5.75 -10.94 -0.76
N LEU A 122 4.66 -11.56 -1.20
CA LEU A 122 3.38 -11.51 -0.48
C LEU A 122 3.52 -11.91 1.00
N GLN A 123 4.30 -12.95 1.30
CA GLN A 123 4.49 -13.45 2.67
C GLN A 123 5.18 -12.43 3.57
N THR A 124 6.20 -11.75 3.06
CA THR A 124 6.87 -10.66 3.79
C THR A 124 5.89 -9.51 4.04
N ALA A 125 5.13 -9.11 3.02
CA ALA A 125 4.12 -8.06 3.13
C ALA A 125 3.05 -8.41 4.19
N LEU A 126 2.52 -9.64 4.17
CA LEU A 126 1.53 -10.11 5.15
C LEU A 126 2.11 -10.21 6.56
N ALA A 127 3.34 -10.70 6.72
CA ALA A 127 3.99 -10.79 8.03
C ALA A 127 4.20 -9.40 8.66
N VAL A 128 4.65 -8.43 7.86
CA VAL A 128 4.82 -7.04 8.30
C VAL A 128 3.47 -6.41 8.62
N ALA A 129 2.48 -6.58 7.75
CA ALA A 129 1.14 -6.07 7.95
C ALA A 129 0.53 -6.61 9.25
N ALA A 130 0.50 -7.92 9.43
CA ALA A 130 -0.06 -8.56 10.63
C ALA A 130 0.68 -8.14 11.91
N ARG A 131 2.02 -8.02 11.85
CA ARG A 131 2.83 -7.61 13.00
C ARG A 131 2.48 -6.23 13.52
N TYR A 132 2.03 -5.35 12.66
CA TYR A 132 1.82 -3.93 12.96
C TYR A 132 0.36 -3.48 12.95
N GLY A 133 -0.61 -4.39 12.81
CA GLY A 133 -2.04 -4.06 12.80
C GLY A 133 -2.52 -3.47 11.46
N PHE A 134 -1.90 -3.88 10.38
CA PHE A 134 -2.25 -3.49 9.01
C PHE A 134 -2.69 -4.68 8.17
N THR A 135 -3.16 -4.38 6.99
CA THR A 135 -3.45 -5.33 5.91
C THR A 135 -3.07 -4.75 4.55
N LEU A 136 -3.17 -5.56 3.51
CA LEU A 136 -3.06 -5.11 2.12
C LEU A 136 -4.41 -4.53 1.66
N PRO A 137 -4.42 -3.56 0.73
CA PRO A 137 -5.66 -3.03 0.16
C PRO A 137 -6.34 -4.06 -0.75
N THR A 138 -7.62 -3.86 -1.01
CA THR A 138 -8.31 -4.47 -2.15
C THR A 138 -8.14 -3.60 -3.40
N PRO A 139 -8.49 -4.07 -4.61
CA PRO A 139 -8.51 -3.21 -5.81
C PRO A 139 -9.36 -1.94 -5.66
N ALA A 140 -10.54 -2.03 -5.01
CA ALA A 140 -11.40 -0.88 -4.78
C ALA A 140 -10.74 0.17 -3.86
N MET A 141 -10.02 -0.29 -2.82
CA MET A 141 -9.24 0.60 -1.96
C MET A 141 -8.07 1.25 -2.72
N VAL A 142 -7.39 0.52 -3.61
CA VAL A 142 -6.31 1.08 -4.44
C VAL A 142 -6.82 2.20 -5.32
N ASP A 143 -7.99 2.03 -5.96
CA ASP A 143 -8.60 3.08 -6.80
C ASP A 143 -9.02 4.29 -5.95
N ALA A 144 -9.60 4.07 -4.76
CA ALA A 144 -9.95 5.15 -3.84
C ALA A 144 -8.72 5.93 -3.34
N ILE A 145 -7.62 5.22 -3.06
CA ILE A 145 -6.33 5.81 -2.70
C ILE A 145 -5.80 6.64 -3.87
N TYR A 146 -5.81 6.09 -5.08
CA TYR A 146 -5.38 6.81 -6.26
C TYR A 146 -6.21 8.08 -6.46
N ALA A 147 -7.53 7.98 -6.48
CA ALA A 147 -8.42 9.12 -6.71
C ALA A 147 -8.24 10.28 -5.71
N GLN A 148 -7.80 9.99 -4.48
CA GLN A 148 -7.62 10.96 -3.40
C GLN A 148 -6.15 11.31 -3.14
N SER A 149 -5.22 10.75 -3.92
CA SER A 149 -3.80 11.12 -3.82
C SER A 149 -3.58 12.55 -4.27
N ALA A 150 -2.80 13.28 -3.50
CA ALA A 150 -2.43 14.66 -3.85
C ALA A 150 -1.42 14.70 -4.99
N ILE A 151 -0.64 13.62 -5.16
CA ILE A 151 0.36 13.48 -6.21
C ILE A 151 0.15 12.15 -6.93
N HIS A 152 0.01 12.21 -8.24
CA HIS A 152 -0.04 11.06 -9.13
C HIS A 152 1.28 10.96 -9.90
N LEU A 153 1.95 9.82 -9.80
CA LEU A 153 3.17 9.53 -10.56
C LEU A 153 2.85 8.54 -11.68
N ALA A 154 3.22 8.90 -12.90
CA ALA A 154 2.98 8.03 -14.06
C ALA A 154 3.80 6.74 -13.96
N PRO A 155 3.28 5.60 -14.41
CA PRO A 155 4.03 4.36 -14.53
C PRO A 155 5.33 4.54 -15.33
N GLN A 156 6.42 3.91 -14.85
CA GLN A 156 7.74 3.91 -15.51
C GLN A 156 8.16 2.47 -15.82
N PRO A 157 7.55 1.82 -16.84
CA PRO A 157 7.88 0.45 -17.16
C PRO A 157 9.32 0.32 -17.70
N LEU A 158 10.07 -0.60 -17.12
CA LEU A 158 11.38 -1.01 -17.63
C LEU A 158 11.22 -2.15 -18.65
N PRO A 159 12.20 -2.36 -19.55
CA PRO A 159 12.16 -3.43 -20.54
C PRO A 159 11.88 -4.80 -19.92
N ALA A 160 10.93 -5.54 -20.48
CA ALA A 160 10.57 -6.87 -20.01
C ALA A 160 11.72 -7.85 -20.26
N SER A 161 12.19 -8.48 -19.17
CA SER A 161 13.27 -9.47 -19.22
C SER A 161 13.29 -10.31 -17.93
N PRO A 162 14.01 -11.41 -17.85
CA PRO A 162 14.25 -12.13 -16.60
C PRO A 162 14.89 -11.26 -15.51
N ALA A 163 15.60 -10.19 -15.88
CA ALA A 163 16.22 -9.26 -14.95
C ALA A 163 15.23 -8.39 -14.15
N MET A 164 13.94 -8.36 -14.52
CA MET A 164 12.90 -7.63 -13.78
C MET A 164 12.88 -7.95 -12.28
N ARG A 165 13.31 -9.14 -11.89
CA ARG A 165 13.38 -9.61 -10.51
C ARG A 165 14.71 -9.29 -9.82
N SER A 166 15.67 -8.71 -10.52
CA SER A 166 17.00 -8.40 -9.98
C SER A 166 16.99 -7.16 -9.10
N THR A 167 17.91 -7.10 -8.14
CA THR A 167 18.14 -5.92 -7.32
C THR A 167 18.48 -4.70 -8.18
N ALA A 168 19.23 -4.87 -9.27
CA ALA A 168 19.56 -3.78 -10.17
C ALA A 168 18.32 -3.11 -10.78
N TYR A 169 17.30 -3.90 -11.18
CA TYR A 169 16.02 -3.37 -11.66
C TYR A 169 15.24 -2.66 -10.55
N TYR A 170 15.26 -3.19 -9.32
CA TYR A 170 14.61 -2.55 -8.18
C TYR A 170 15.19 -1.15 -7.94
N LEU A 171 16.51 -1.04 -7.86
CA LEU A 171 17.20 0.23 -7.62
C LEU A 171 17.09 1.19 -8.80
N ASN A 172 17.12 0.70 -10.04
CA ASN A 172 16.90 1.53 -11.22
C ASN A 172 15.49 2.14 -11.23
N HIS A 173 14.47 1.33 -10.95
CA HIS A 173 13.11 1.84 -10.88
C HIS A 173 12.90 2.79 -9.70
N ASP A 174 13.48 2.51 -8.52
CA ASP A 174 13.46 3.44 -7.39
C ASP A 174 14.07 4.80 -7.76
N ALA A 175 15.17 4.81 -8.50
CA ALA A 175 15.79 6.04 -8.96
C ALA A 175 14.88 6.84 -9.93
N LEU A 176 14.16 6.16 -10.84
CA LEU A 176 13.19 6.80 -11.74
C LEU A 176 12.02 7.40 -10.95
N VAL A 177 11.44 6.65 -10.02
CA VAL A 177 10.35 7.14 -9.17
C VAL A 177 10.81 8.30 -8.30
N ARG A 178 12.04 8.25 -7.78
CA ARG A 178 12.63 9.36 -7.02
C ARG A 178 12.76 10.62 -7.85
N SER A 179 13.19 10.52 -9.12
CA SER A 179 13.23 11.66 -10.05
C SER A 179 11.82 12.26 -10.24
N GLN A 180 10.81 11.43 -10.50
CA GLN A 180 9.42 11.90 -10.62
C GLN A 180 8.92 12.64 -9.38
N ARG A 181 9.32 12.18 -8.18
CA ARG A 181 8.96 12.84 -6.91
C ARG A 181 9.59 14.21 -6.77
N ILE A 182 10.85 14.36 -7.19
CA ILE A 182 11.55 15.66 -7.22
C ILE A 182 10.84 16.59 -8.20
N ASP A 183 10.54 16.12 -9.40
CA ASP A 183 9.87 16.91 -10.44
C ASP A 183 8.44 17.35 -10.04
N ALA A 184 7.80 16.58 -9.18
CA ALA A 184 6.47 16.86 -8.62
C ALA A 184 6.50 17.64 -7.30
N ASP A 185 7.65 18.09 -6.82
CA ASP A 185 7.83 18.74 -5.51
C ASP A 185 7.20 17.93 -4.35
N ALA A 186 7.32 16.60 -4.42
CA ALA A 186 6.67 15.69 -3.48
C ALA A 186 7.28 15.76 -2.08
N VAL A 187 6.50 16.21 -1.12
CA VAL A 187 6.90 16.27 0.30
C VAL A 187 6.61 14.94 0.99
N PRO A 188 7.57 14.38 1.77
CA PRO A 188 7.35 13.15 2.53
C PRO A 188 6.11 13.20 3.42
N GLY A 189 5.25 12.17 3.33
CA GLY A 189 4.01 12.07 4.07
C GLY A 189 2.77 12.66 3.36
N VAL A 190 2.92 13.21 2.17
CA VAL A 190 1.80 13.46 1.25
C VAL A 190 1.34 12.14 0.65
N LEU A 191 0.05 11.97 0.41
CA LEU A 191 -0.49 10.78 -0.23
C LEU A 191 -0.08 10.79 -1.72
N ILE A 192 0.72 9.80 -2.12
CA ILE A 192 1.28 9.63 -3.47
C ILE A 192 0.85 8.27 -4.00
N SER A 193 0.53 8.17 -5.29
CA SER A 193 0.18 6.89 -5.92
C SER A 193 0.45 6.90 -7.43
N GLY A 194 0.28 5.74 -8.07
CA GLY A 194 0.39 5.54 -9.51
C GLY A 194 1.70 4.88 -9.97
N ASP A 195 2.77 4.97 -9.21
CA ASP A 195 4.12 4.54 -9.58
C ASP A 195 4.40 3.03 -9.42
N LYS A 196 3.49 2.26 -8.80
CA LYS A 196 3.66 0.81 -8.56
C LYS A 196 2.39 0.02 -8.83
N LYS A 197 2.55 -1.29 -9.01
CA LYS A 197 1.48 -2.29 -8.90
C LYS A 197 1.34 -2.67 -7.44
N ASP A 198 0.16 -2.45 -6.89
CA ASP A 198 -0.13 -2.83 -5.50
C ASP A 198 -0.26 -4.35 -5.36
N LEU A 199 0.34 -4.91 -4.32
CA LEU A 199 -0.06 -6.21 -3.81
C LEU A 199 -1.42 -6.03 -3.14
N VAL A 200 -2.41 -6.86 -3.55
CA VAL A 200 -3.79 -6.69 -3.10
C VAL A 200 -4.41 -7.97 -2.53
N LEU A 201 -5.43 -7.80 -1.69
CA LEU A 201 -6.32 -8.87 -1.24
C LEU A 201 -7.49 -9.03 -2.21
N THR A 202 -7.82 -10.27 -2.55
CA THR A 202 -8.96 -10.64 -3.40
C THR A 202 -9.43 -12.04 -3.04
N SER A 203 -10.74 -12.29 -3.15
CA SER A 203 -11.33 -13.63 -2.99
C SER A 203 -10.77 -14.66 -3.98
N ARG A 204 -10.19 -14.20 -5.11
CA ARG A 204 -9.58 -15.09 -6.12
C ARG A 204 -8.43 -15.92 -5.56
N LEU A 205 -7.75 -15.44 -4.51
CA LEU A 205 -6.66 -16.18 -3.84
C LEU A 205 -7.15 -17.45 -3.14
N TRP A 206 -8.45 -17.55 -2.80
CA TRP A 206 -9.03 -18.79 -2.30
C TRP A 206 -8.94 -19.96 -3.29
N LYS A 207 -8.95 -19.66 -4.58
CA LYS A 207 -8.84 -20.70 -5.64
C LYS A 207 -7.43 -21.29 -5.72
N ASN A 208 -6.42 -20.52 -5.34
CA ASN A 208 -5.03 -20.97 -5.33
C ASN A 208 -4.19 -20.09 -4.40
N LEU A 209 -3.92 -20.61 -3.21
CA LEU A 209 -3.11 -19.97 -2.17
C LEU A 209 -1.61 -19.82 -2.56
N GLU A 210 -1.20 -20.43 -3.67
CA GLU A 210 0.16 -20.33 -4.20
C GLU A 210 0.33 -19.17 -5.20
N ARG A 211 -0.58 -18.21 -5.18
CA ARG A 211 -0.55 -17.06 -6.07
C ARG A 211 -0.39 -15.76 -5.30
N VAL A 212 0.12 -14.75 -5.99
CA VAL A 212 0.07 -13.35 -5.56
C VAL A 212 -0.96 -12.62 -6.39
N ALA A 213 -1.66 -11.68 -5.78
CA ALA A 213 -2.57 -10.79 -6.49
C ALA A 213 -1.95 -9.40 -6.60
N ILE A 214 -1.96 -8.86 -7.81
CA ILE A 214 -1.44 -7.52 -8.14
C ILE A 214 -2.48 -6.72 -8.90
N TYR A 215 -2.50 -5.38 -8.66
CA TYR A 215 -3.44 -4.46 -9.29
C TYR A 215 -2.88 -3.04 -9.36
N GLY A 216 -3.40 -2.21 -10.27
CA GLY A 216 -3.17 -0.78 -10.27
C GLY A 216 -2.11 -0.31 -11.29
N TRP A 217 -1.08 0.42 -10.83
CA TRP A 217 -0.12 1.11 -11.71
C TRP A 217 -0.85 2.08 -12.64
N HIS A 218 -1.54 3.03 -12.03
CA HIS A 218 -2.46 3.92 -12.74
C HIS A 218 -1.73 4.95 -13.60
N THR A 219 -2.20 5.12 -14.81
CA THR A 219 -1.84 6.25 -15.66
C THR A 219 -2.47 7.55 -15.13
N LEU A 220 -1.95 8.70 -15.57
CA LEU A 220 -2.40 10.01 -15.07
C LEU A 220 -3.88 10.32 -15.36
N ASP A 221 -4.50 9.60 -16.28
CA ASP A 221 -5.95 9.65 -16.56
C ASP A 221 -6.78 8.70 -15.68
N GLY A 222 -6.15 8.02 -14.72
CA GLY A 222 -6.81 7.17 -13.72
C GLY A 222 -7.03 5.73 -14.13
N HIS A 223 -6.49 5.27 -15.27
CA HIS A 223 -6.64 3.88 -15.70
C HIS A 223 -5.54 2.98 -15.13
N PRO A 224 -5.89 1.87 -14.45
CA PRO A 224 -4.91 0.88 -14.01
C PRO A 224 -4.41 0.10 -15.23
N ILE A 225 -3.12 0.25 -15.57
CA ILE A 225 -2.52 -0.55 -16.65
C ILE A 225 -2.25 -1.99 -16.25
N GLN A 226 -2.28 -2.29 -14.94
CA GLN A 226 -2.27 -3.63 -14.39
C GLN A 226 -3.65 -3.99 -13.87
N PRO A 227 -4.50 -4.69 -14.66
CA PRO A 227 -5.75 -5.22 -14.17
C PRO A 227 -5.50 -6.26 -13.07
N LEU A 228 -6.51 -6.53 -12.22
CA LEU A 228 -6.40 -7.54 -11.17
C LEU A 228 -5.96 -8.90 -11.75
N SER A 229 -4.77 -9.32 -11.36
CA SER A 229 -4.12 -10.53 -11.86
C SER A 229 -3.63 -11.42 -10.71
N THR A 230 -3.83 -12.74 -10.87
CA THR A 230 -3.33 -13.78 -9.96
C THR A 230 -2.51 -14.81 -10.73
N VAL A 231 -1.84 -14.43 -11.82
CA VAL A 231 -1.10 -15.36 -12.68
C VAL A 231 0.28 -15.73 -12.12
N HIS A 232 0.87 -14.88 -11.30
CA HIS A 232 2.19 -15.11 -10.73
C HIS A 232 2.14 -15.99 -9.48
N GLY A 233 3.17 -16.83 -9.32
CA GLY A 233 3.35 -17.65 -8.12
C GLY A 233 3.64 -16.80 -6.88
N TRP A 234 3.41 -17.34 -5.70
CA TRP A 234 3.52 -16.65 -4.41
C TRP A 234 4.88 -16.01 -4.11
N HIS A 235 5.95 -16.55 -4.68
CA HIS A 235 7.31 -16.03 -4.50
C HIS A 235 7.75 -15.07 -5.61
N TYR A 236 6.87 -14.80 -6.57
CA TYR A 236 7.19 -13.85 -7.64
C TYR A 236 7.08 -12.42 -7.12
N VAL A 237 8.13 -11.67 -7.34
CA VAL A 237 8.18 -10.23 -7.11
C VAL A 237 9.11 -9.60 -8.13
N ASP A 238 8.69 -8.50 -8.74
CA ASP A 238 9.52 -7.71 -9.64
C ASP A 238 9.57 -6.22 -9.22
N TYR A 239 10.37 -5.45 -9.92
CA TYR A 239 10.64 -4.03 -9.63
C TYR A 239 9.39 -3.15 -9.55
N SER A 240 8.31 -3.53 -10.25
CA SER A 240 7.09 -2.73 -10.34
C SER A 240 6.13 -2.98 -9.18
N HIS A 241 6.34 -4.00 -8.36
CA HIS A 241 5.50 -4.27 -7.21
C HIS A 241 5.70 -3.23 -6.11
N GLY A 242 4.59 -2.82 -5.47
CA GLY A 242 4.56 -1.98 -4.30
C GLY A 242 3.68 -2.58 -3.21
N VAL A 243 4.01 -2.33 -1.97
CA VAL A 243 3.21 -2.73 -0.82
C VAL A 243 2.78 -1.48 -0.08
N ARG A 244 1.50 -1.14 -0.17
CA ARG A 244 0.88 -0.10 0.65
C ARG A 244 0.09 -0.75 1.76
N LEU A 245 0.30 -0.31 2.98
CA LEU A 245 -0.42 -0.86 4.13
C LEU A 245 -1.63 0.02 4.48
N VAL A 246 -2.73 -0.66 4.79
CA VAL A 246 -4.00 -0.08 5.26
C VAL A 246 -4.22 -0.55 6.69
N SER A 247 -4.56 0.36 7.61
CA SER A 247 -4.89 0.02 9.00
C SER A 247 -6.07 -0.94 9.04
N THR A 248 -6.03 -1.93 9.96
CA THR A 248 -7.19 -2.78 10.24
C THR A 248 -8.28 -2.04 11.02
N GLN A 249 -7.99 -0.87 11.58
CA GLN A 249 -8.96 0.02 12.23
C GLN A 249 -9.42 1.09 11.25
N ILE A 250 -10.74 1.17 11.05
CA ILE A 250 -11.41 2.11 10.14
C ILE A 250 -12.51 2.86 10.87
N LEU A 251 -13.10 3.87 10.23
CA LEU A 251 -14.38 4.43 10.68
C LEU A 251 -15.48 4.05 9.71
N ILE A 252 -16.64 3.66 10.23
CA ILE A 252 -17.91 3.56 9.48
C ILE A 252 -18.91 4.51 10.15
N ASN A 253 -19.36 5.53 9.42
CA ASN A 253 -20.22 6.57 9.93
C ASN A 253 -19.72 7.16 11.26
N ASP A 254 -18.44 7.53 11.26
CA ASP A 254 -17.67 8.11 12.38
C ASP A 254 -17.50 7.18 13.61
N LYS A 255 -17.82 5.89 13.50
CA LYS A 255 -17.62 4.89 14.55
C LYS A 255 -16.43 3.99 14.20
N PRO A 256 -15.52 3.73 15.17
CA PRO A 256 -14.43 2.78 14.97
C PRO A 256 -14.95 1.37 14.71
N GLU A 257 -14.43 0.72 13.67
CA GLU A 257 -14.78 -0.63 13.25
C GLU A 257 -13.53 -1.41 12.79
N ASP A 258 -13.63 -2.73 12.78
CA ASP A 258 -12.59 -3.60 12.24
C ASP A 258 -12.80 -3.79 10.73
N LEU A 259 -11.73 -3.58 9.94
CA LEU A 259 -11.77 -3.69 8.49
C LEU A 259 -12.15 -5.09 8.02
N PHE A 260 -11.70 -6.15 8.72
CA PHE A 260 -12.05 -7.50 8.33
C PHE A 260 -13.52 -7.82 8.63
N ALA A 261 -14.09 -7.24 9.69
CA ALA A 261 -15.53 -7.33 9.94
C ALA A 261 -16.30 -6.58 8.84
N ALA A 262 -15.83 -5.41 8.44
CA ALA A 262 -16.44 -4.62 7.36
C ALA A 262 -16.39 -5.33 5.99
N LEU A 263 -15.31 -6.04 5.68
CA LEU A 263 -15.18 -6.84 4.45
C LEU A 263 -16.09 -8.08 4.42
N ARG A 264 -16.64 -8.50 5.55
CA ARG A 264 -17.62 -9.59 5.66
C ARG A 264 -19.08 -9.11 5.71
N ASN A 265 -19.30 -7.81 5.84
CA ASN A 265 -20.64 -7.21 5.87
C ASN A 265 -20.98 -6.70 4.47
N SER A 266 -22.08 -7.16 3.88
CA SER A 266 -22.46 -6.88 2.49
C SER A 266 -22.54 -5.40 2.15
N MET A 267 -23.01 -4.56 3.06
CA MET A 267 -23.14 -3.12 2.84
C MET A 267 -21.79 -2.43 2.74
N SER A 268 -20.91 -2.62 3.73
CA SER A 268 -19.57 -2.01 3.74
C SER A 268 -18.65 -2.68 2.73
N ALA A 269 -18.73 -4.00 2.53
CA ALA A 269 -17.92 -4.72 1.56
C ALA A 269 -18.14 -4.23 0.13
N SER A 270 -19.37 -3.80 -0.23
CA SER A 270 -19.65 -3.25 -1.57
C SER A 270 -18.87 -1.98 -1.89
N LEU A 271 -18.43 -1.23 -0.87
CA LEU A 271 -17.56 -0.07 -1.00
C LEU A 271 -16.09 -0.45 -0.95
N LEU A 272 -15.75 -1.47 -0.18
CA LEU A 272 -14.37 -1.86 0.10
C LEU A 272 -13.80 -2.86 -0.92
N SER A 273 -14.65 -3.52 -1.71
CA SER A 273 -14.24 -4.57 -2.65
C SER A 273 -15.18 -4.66 -3.84
N TYR A 274 -14.65 -4.66 -5.07
CA TYR A 274 -15.43 -4.90 -6.29
C TYR A 274 -16.01 -6.31 -6.39
N GLU A 275 -15.55 -7.22 -5.55
CA GLU A 275 -16.05 -8.58 -5.47
C GLU A 275 -17.16 -8.73 -4.42
N GLY A 276 -17.53 -7.63 -3.73
CA GLY A 276 -18.42 -7.65 -2.57
C GLY A 276 -17.73 -8.26 -1.35
N GLU A 277 -18.46 -9.09 -0.60
CA GLU A 277 -17.93 -9.74 0.60
C GLU A 277 -16.72 -10.63 0.30
N ILE A 278 -15.68 -10.48 1.10
CA ILE A 278 -14.54 -11.41 1.12
C ILE A 278 -14.72 -12.33 2.33
N ALA A 279 -15.46 -13.42 2.10
CA ALA A 279 -15.73 -14.41 3.15
C ALA A 279 -14.42 -14.98 3.69
N GLY A 280 -14.31 -15.08 5.02
CA GLY A 280 -13.14 -15.65 5.67
C GLY A 280 -11.83 -14.91 5.41
N VAL A 281 -11.86 -13.58 5.22
CA VAL A 281 -10.66 -12.79 4.86
C VAL A 281 -9.52 -12.98 5.86
N SER A 282 -9.80 -13.09 7.15
CA SER A 282 -8.78 -13.36 8.19
C SER A 282 -8.17 -14.75 8.01
N ASP A 283 -8.98 -15.76 7.70
CA ASP A 283 -8.52 -17.13 7.43
C ASP A 283 -7.70 -17.19 6.14
N LEU A 284 -8.12 -16.43 5.10
CA LEU A 284 -7.37 -16.31 3.86
C LEU A 284 -5.95 -15.78 4.14
N ILE A 285 -5.84 -14.69 4.89
CA ILE A 285 -4.56 -14.09 5.26
C ILE A 285 -3.71 -15.09 6.07
N GLY A 286 -4.31 -15.77 7.06
CA GLY A 286 -3.66 -16.80 7.85
C GLY A 286 -3.10 -17.91 6.97
N ARG A 287 -3.91 -18.47 6.08
CA ARG A 287 -3.48 -19.53 5.15
C ARG A 287 -2.41 -19.10 4.15
N LEU A 288 -2.49 -17.87 3.65
CA LEU A 288 -1.44 -17.32 2.79
C LEU A 288 -0.11 -17.16 3.54
N ALA A 289 -0.15 -16.85 4.84
CA ALA A 289 1.03 -16.76 5.70
C ALA A 289 1.56 -18.14 6.11
N GLU A 290 0.69 -19.10 6.48
CA GLU A 290 1.04 -20.46 6.90
C GLU A 290 1.65 -21.28 5.77
N THR A 291 1.14 -21.17 4.54
CA THR A 291 1.67 -21.89 3.36
C THR A 291 3.17 -21.65 3.17
N HIS A 292 3.67 -20.50 3.62
CA HIS A 292 5.10 -20.21 3.62
C HIS A 292 5.85 -20.93 4.76
N ALA A 293 5.34 -20.89 5.98
CA ALA A 293 5.99 -21.50 7.15
C ALA A 293 6.10 -23.04 7.02
N GLU A 294 5.04 -23.69 6.53
CA GLU A 294 5.03 -25.13 6.31
C GLU A 294 6.03 -25.56 5.22
N ARG A 295 6.20 -24.77 4.18
CA ARG A 295 7.18 -25.05 3.11
C ARG A 295 8.61 -24.82 3.54
N LEU A 296 8.91 -23.79 4.34
CA LEU A 296 10.23 -23.60 4.93
C LEU A 296 10.60 -24.79 5.84
N SER A 297 9.65 -25.29 6.62
CA SER A 297 9.87 -26.47 7.47
C SER A 297 10.02 -27.77 6.67
N ALA A 298 9.46 -27.89 5.48
CA ALA A 298 9.61 -29.04 4.59
C ALA A 298 10.94 -29.04 3.84
N LEU A 299 11.54 -27.86 3.61
CA LEU A 299 12.86 -27.73 2.96
C LEU A 299 14.04 -27.96 3.93
N VAL A 300 13.77 -27.95 5.25
CA VAL A 300 14.78 -28.16 6.32
C VAL A 300 14.77 -29.63 6.82
N ARG A 301 13.84 -30.45 6.35
CA ARG A 301 13.79 -31.90 6.60
C ARG A 301 14.28 -32.68 5.41
#